data_390d8afad5dea4abf3aff00454e8fd0c
#
_entry.id   390d8afad5dea4abf3aff00454e8fd0c
#
_cell.length_a   1.000
_cell.length_b   1.000
_cell.length_c   1.000
_cell.angle_alpha   90.00
_cell.angle_beta   90.00
_cell.angle_gamma   90.00
#
_symmetry.space_group_name_H-M   'P 1'
#
loop_
_entity.id
_entity.type
_entity.pdbx_description
1 polymer ?
#
loop_
_entity_poly.entity_id
_entity_poly.type
_entity_poly.pdbx_seq_one_letter_code
_entity_poly.pdbx_strand_id
1 'polypeptide(L)'
;YEGLYKHLSQYFLTEEIMSSQDMEEYSRQDLLERLLEIAHEEYQDRVDMLGEAMFSQLEKAIMLRVVDNKWMEHLDNMDMLREGIGLRAYGQKNPLVEYKFEAFDMFQNMIAAIQDETIMALYKIRAQLIQEIEQPVDHLEGAQSHHEDVLEPQNID
;
A
#
# COMPACT_ATOMS: atom_id res chain seq x y z
N TYR A 1 14.31 -0.66 19.95
CA TYR A 1 13.90 0.37 19.00
C TYR A 1 14.35 0.11 17.57
N GLU A 2 15.49 -0.57 17.35
CA GLU A 2 16.01 -0.87 16.00
C GLU A 2 14.99 -1.60 15.09
N GLY A 3 14.27 -2.59 15.63
CA GLY A 3 13.21 -3.29 14.88
C GLY A 3 12.04 -2.39 14.51
N LEU A 4 11.66 -1.46 15.38
CA LEU A 4 10.61 -0.47 15.12
C LEU A 4 11.07 0.51 14.04
N TYR A 5 12.28 1.04 14.15
CA TYR A 5 12.89 1.91 13.14
C TYR A 5 12.91 1.23 11.77
N LYS A 6 13.43 0.01 11.69
CA LYS A 6 13.49 -0.76 10.45
C LYS A 6 12.11 -1.01 9.83
N HIS A 7 11.08 -1.15 10.66
CA HIS A 7 9.71 -1.29 10.18
C HIS A 7 9.19 0.04 9.62
N LEU A 8 9.31 1.13 10.36
CA LEU A 8 8.80 2.45 9.96
C LEU A 8 9.59 3.07 8.81
N SER A 9 10.88 2.76 8.67
CA SER A 9 11.72 3.25 7.57
C SER A 9 11.28 2.71 6.19
N GLN A 10 10.48 1.64 6.15
CA GLN A 10 9.89 1.14 4.91
C GLN A 10 8.75 2.03 4.38
N TYR A 11 8.24 2.94 5.19
CA TYR A 11 7.04 3.73 4.89
C TYR A 11 7.30 5.23 4.87
N PHE A 12 7.80 5.79 5.97
CA PHE A 12 7.91 7.24 6.09
C PHE A 12 9.11 7.74 6.90
N LEU A 13 9.73 6.89 7.72
CA LEU A 13 10.78 7.34 8.61
C LEU A 13 12.14 7.27 7.91
N THR A 14 12.86 8.37 7.90
CA THR A 14 14.25 8.43 7.41
C THR A 14 15.21 8.74 8.54
N GLU A 15 16.50 8.42 8.36
CA GLU A 15 17.54 8.66 9.36
C GLU A 15 17.72 10.17 9.65
N GLU A 16 17.40 11.01 8.67
CA GLU A 16 17.43 12.48 8.80
C GLU A 16 16.30 13.01 9.69
N ILE A 17 15.15 12.32 9.73
CA ILE A 17 13.99 12.72 10.53
C ILE A 17 14.14 12.24 11.97
N MET A 18 14.50 10.97 12.15
CA MET A 18 14.70 10.35 13.47
C MET A 18 15.47 9.04 13.32
N SER A 19 16.59 8.89 13.98
CA SER A 19 17.35 7.63 14.01
C SER A 19 16.83 6.67 15.10
N SER A 20 17.26 5.41 15.05
CA SER A 20 16.93 4.44 16.09
C SER A 20 17.48 4.82 17.47
N GLN A 21 18.57 5.61 17.51
CA GLN A 21 19.18 6.11 18.75
C GLN A 21 18.34 7.24 19.36
N ASP A 22 17.83 8.15 18.53
CA ASP A 22 16.95 9.22 18.98
C ASP A 22 15.68 8.66 19.65
N MET A 23 15.15 7.54 19.14
CA MET A 23 13.99 6.88 19.74
C MET A 23 14.21 6.41 21.19
N GLU A 24 15.44 6.12 21.58
CA GLU A 24 15.79 5.69 22.94
C GLU A 24 15.69 6.81 23.98
N GLU A 25 15.75 8.07 23.53
CA GLU A 25 15.66 9.24 24.40
C GLU A 25 14.21 9.57 24.81
N TYR A 26 13.21 9.03 24.10
CA TYR A 26 11.81 9.28 24.35
C TYR A 26 11.18 8.28 25.32
N SER A 27 10.25 8.75 26.14
CA SER A 27 9.33 7.83 26.79
C SER A 27 8.45 7.13 25.74
N ARG A 28 7.85 5.98 26.09
CA ARG A 28 7.00 5.25 25.15
C ARG A 28 5.82 6.11 24.63
N GLN A 29 5.26 6.95 25.47
CA GLN A 29 4.13 7.79 25.09
C GLN A 29 4.57 8.96 24.22
N ASP A 30 5.65 9.65 24.60
CA ASP A 30 6.19 10.76 23.83
C ASP A 30 6.67 10.30 22.45
N LEU A 31 7.27 9.10 22.39
CA LEU A 31 7.68 8.49 21.12
C LEU A 31 6.49 8.24 20.20
N LEU A 32 5.38 7.71 20.75
CA LEU A 32 4.18 7.46 19.97
C LEU A 32 3.60 8.77 19.42
N GLU A 33 3.50 9.80 20.26
CA GLU A 33 3.02 11.12 19.85
C GLU A 33 3.90 11.72 18.76
N ARG A 34 5.23 11.64 18.93
CA ARG A 34 6.18 12.15 17.94
C ARG A 34 6.12 11.39 16.61
N LEU A 35 6.01 10.07 16.63
CA LEU A 35 5.88 9.26 15.42
C LEU A 35 4.56 9.53 14.67
N LEU A 36 3.47 9.79 15.40
CA LEU A 36 2.19 10.18 14.79
C LEU A 36 2.27 11.57 14.15
N GLU A 37 2.95 12.54 14.79
CA GLU A 37 3.21 13.85 14.19
C GLU A 37 4.00 13.71 12.87
N ILE A 38 5.11 12.98 12.90
CA ILE A 38 5.94 12.73 11.69
C ILE A 38 5.10 12.07 10.59
N ALA A 39 4.32 11.06 10.94
CA ALA A 39 3.46 10.40 9.96
C ALA A 39 2.44 11.37 9.36
N HIS A 40 1.86 12.27 10.16
CA HIS A 40 0.91 13.26 9.69
C HIS A 40 1.57 14.34 8.80
N GLU A 41 2.75 14.84 9.19
CA GLU A 41 3.55 15.76 8.39
C GLU A 41 3.87 15.14 7.02
N GLU A 42 4.36 13.91 7.02
CA GLU A 42 4.68 13.16 5.80
C GLU A 42 3.44 12.88 4.92
N TYR A 43 2.28 12.69 5.51
CA TYR A 43 1.02 12.58 4.76
C TYR A 43 0.64 13.92 4.12
N GLN A 44 0.72 15.02 4.88
CA GLN A 44 0.39 16.35 4.37
C GLN A 44 1.31 16.78 3.24
N ASP A 45 2.60 16.49 3.32
CA ASP A 45 3.56 16.75 2.24
C ASP A 45 3.16 16.07 0.93
N ARG A 46 2.58 14.85 1.00
CA ARG A 46 2.08 14.15 -0.19
C ARG A 46 0.84 14.83 -0.77
N VAL A 47 -0.06 15.27 0.10
CA VAL A 47 -1.25 16.03 -0.31
C VAL A 47 -0.82 17.31 -1.03
N ASP A 48 0.15 18.04 -0.48
CA ASP A 48 0.63 19.31 -1.03
C ASP A 48 1.38 19.09 -2.36
N MET A 49 2.13 18.01 -2.48
CA MET A 49 2.86 17.65 -3.71
C MET A 49 1.94 17.31 -4.88
N LEU A 50 0.90 16.53 -4.66
CA LEU A 50 0.00 16.02 -5.70
C LEU A 50 -1.24 16.91 -5.90
N GLY A 51 -1.56 17.74 -4.93
CA GLY A 51 -2.80 18.46 -4.84
C GLY A 51 -3.96 17.62 -4.29
N GLU A 52 -4.79 18.23 -3.46
CA GLU A 52 -5.86 17.56 -2.69
C GLU A 52 -6.79 16.70 -3.56
N ALA A 53 -7.20 17.21 -4.73
CA ALA A 53 -8.12 16.50 -5.62
C ALA A 53 -7.51 15.21 -6.18
N MET A 54 -6.26 15.24 -6.63
CA MET A 54 -5.56 14.09 -7.18
C MET A 54 -5.23 13.09 -6.08
N PHE A 55 -4.75 13.56 -4.94
CA PHE A 55 -4.43 12.69 -3.81
C PHE A 55 -5.68 11.96 -3.29
N SER A 56 -6.83 12.64 -3.18
CA SER A 56 -8.10 12.01 -2.79
C SER A 56 -8.56 10.93 -3.78
N GLN A 57 -8.34 11.13 -5.08
CA GLN A 57 -8.63 10.08 -6.08
C GLN A 57 -7.70 8.88 -5.93
N LEU A 58 -6.43 9.13 -5.65
CA LEU A 58 -5.43 8.10 -5.40
C LEU A 58 -5.78 7.27 -4.16
N GLU A 59 -6.13 7.92 -3.05
CA GLU A 59 -6.58 7.25 -1.82
C GLU A 59 -7.76 6.32 -2.08
N LYS A 60 -8.76 6.80 -2.79
CA LYS A 60 -9.94 5.99 -3.15
C LYS A 60 -9.57 4.78 -4.00
N ALA A 61 -8.70 4.97 -5.00
CA ALA A 61 -8.27 3.90 -5.87
C ALA A 61 -7.48 2.82 -5.11
N ILE A 62 -6.57 3.23 -4.22
CA ILE A 62 -5.80 2.32 -3.37
C ILE A 62 -6.72 1.55 -2.44
N MET A 63 -7.58 2.27 -1.69
CA MET A 63 -8.49 1.66 -0.73
C MET A 63 -9.42 0.65 -1.40
N LEU A 64 -10.02 1.00 -2.55
CA LEU A 64 -10.87 0.07 -3.31
C LEU A 64 -10.10 -1.18 -3.73
N ARG A 65 -8.88 -1.03 -4.25
CA ARG A 65 -8.06 -2.17 -4.66
C ARG A 65 -7.71 -3.08 -3.48
N VAL A 66 -7.38 -2.51 -2.33
CA VAL A 66 -7.07 -3.29 -1.12
C VAL A 66 -8.32 -4.01 -0.63
N VAL A 67 -9.47 -3.32 -0.58
CA VAL A 67 -10.76 -3.92 -0.18
C VAL A 67 -11.10 -5.09 -1.10
N ASP A 68 -11.02 -4.92 -2.42
CA ASP A 68 -11.35 -5.99 -3.38
C ASP A 68 -10.46 -7.22 -3.16
N ASN A 69 -9.15 -7.02 -3.02
CA ASN A 69 -8.22 -8.13 -2.80
C ASN A 69 -8.51 -8.85 -1.48
N LYS A 70 -8.68 -8.11 -0.37
CA LYS A 70 -8.95 -8.70 0.94
C LYS A 70 -10.32 -9.37 1.02
N TRP A 71 -11.31 -8.82 0.33
CA TRP A 71 -12.62 -9.43 0.24
C TRP A 71 -12.59 -10.77 -0.49
N MET A 72 -11.91 -10.84 -1.63
CA MET A 72 -11.75 -12.10 -2.35
C MET A 72 -11.03 -13.16 -1.52
N GLU A 73 -9.92 -12.79 -0.87
CA GLU A 73 -9.21 -13.66 0.06
C GLU A 73 -10.11 -14.13 1.22
N HIS A 74 -10.92 -13.24 1.76
CA HIS A 74 -11.87 -13.57 2.82
C HIS A 74 -12.93 -14.57 2.36
N LEU A 75 -13.48 -14.43 1.16
CA LEU A 75 -14.45 -15.38 0.60
C LEU A 75 -13.86 -16.79 0.47
N ASP A 76 -12.64 -16.90 -0.05
CA ASP A 76 -11.92 -18.18 -0.17
C ASP A 76 -11.69 -18.82 1.22
N ASN A 77 -11.27 -18.00 2.18
CA ASN A 77 -11.06 -18.45 3.57
C ASN A 77 -12.38 -18.90 4.24
N MET A 78 -13.49 -18.21 3.98
CA MET A 78 -14.80 -18.60 4.49
C MET A 78 -15.29 -19.91 3.89
N ASP A 79 -15.02 -20.18 2.63
CA ASP A 79 -15.33 -21.47 2.01
C ASP A 79 -14.50 -22.59 2.62
N MET A 80 -13.20 -22.39 2.85
CA MET A 80 -12.35 -23.36 3.56
C MET A 80 -12.82 -23.59 5.00
N LEU A 81 -13.24 -22.53 5.70
CA LEU A 81 -13.81 -22.67 7.05
C LEU A 81 -15.08 -23.53 7.03
N ARG A 82 -15.99 -23.29 6.07
CA ARG A 82 -17.23 -24.05 5.92
C ARG A 82 -16.98 -25.54 5.68
N GLU A 83 -16.00 -25.87 4.85
CA GLU A 83 -15.63 -27.27 4.58
C GLU A 83 -14.97 -27.93 5.80
N GLY A 84 -14.13 -27.20 6.54
CA GLY A 84 -13.38 -27.72 7.68
C GLY A 84 -14.16 -27.81 8.99
N ILE A 85 -15.25 -27.04 9.15
CA ILE A 85 -15.95 -26.94 10.44
C ILE A 85 -16.58 -28.27 10.91
N GLY A 86 -17.00 -29.12 9.97
CA GLY A 86 -17.56 -30.44 10.27
C GLY A 86 -16.57 -31.39 10.95
N LEU A 87 -15.28 -31.24 10.63
CA LEU A 87 -14.22 -32.07 11.27
C LEU A 87 -13.93 -31.62 12.70
N ARG A 88 -14.12 -30.35 13.02
CA ARG A 88 -13.93 -29.80 14.39
C ARG A 88 -15.07 -30.21 15.35
N ALA A 89 -16.24 -30.58 14.83
CA ALA A 89 -17.37 -31.06 15.60
C ALA A 89 -17.12 -32.40 16.36
N TYR A 90 -16.04 -33.09 16.03
CA TYR A 90 -15.68 -34.37 16.70
C TYR A 90 -15.32 -34.20 18.18
N GLY A 91 -15.09 -32.95 18.66
CA GLY A 91 -14.74 -32.61 20.04
C GLY A 91 -15.90 -32.21 20.95
N GLN A 92 -17.15 -32.63 20.69
CA GLN A 92 -18.37 -32.24 21.46
C GLN A 92 -18.72 -30.74 21.45
N LYS A 93 -18.13 -29.95 20.58
CA LYS A 93 -18.48 -28.54 20.39
C LYS A 93 -19.59 -28.41 19.35
N ASN A 94 -20.45 -27.41 19.51
CA ASN A 94 -21.47 -27.11 18.50
C ASN A 94 -20.83 -26.48 17.26
N PRO A 95 -20.86 -27.14 16.07
CA PRO A 95 -20.19 -26.67 14.88
C PRO A 95 -20.65 -25.28 14.44
N LEU A 96 -21.93 -24.95 14.62
CA LEU A 96 -22.49 -23.66 14.24
C LEU A 96 -21.93 -22.53 15.12
N VAL A 97 -21.71 -22.81 16.41
CA VAL A 97 -21.15 -21.83 17.33
C VAL A 97 -19.68 -21.56 16.98
N GLU A 98 -18.88 -22.62 16.77
CA GLU A 98 -17.48 -22.51 16.37
C GLU A 98 -17.36 -21.77 15.02
N TYR A 99 -18.20 -22.11 14.04
CA TYR A 99 -18.22 -21.39 12.76
C TYR A 99 -18.45 -19.89 12.92
N LYS A 100 -19.43 -19.49 13.76
CA LYS A 100 -19.72 -18.07 13.98
C LYS A 100 -18.56 -17.32 14.63
N PHE A 101 -17.89 -17.95 15.60
CA PHE A 101 -16.73 -17.32 16.25
C PHE A 101 -15.56 -17.16 15.29
N GLU A 102 -15.19 -18.22 14.57
CA GLU A 102 -14.08 -18.16 13.61
C GLU A 102 -14.37 -17.21 12.45
N ALA A 103 -15.59 -17.24 11.91
CA ALA A 103 -16.00 -16.31 10.87
C ALA A 103 -15.92 -14.84 11.31
N PHE A 104 -16.31 -14.56 12.56
CA PHE A 104 -16.19 -13.22 13.13
C PHE A 104 -14.73 -12.79 13.27
N ASP A 105 -13.88 -13.66 13.81
CA ASP A 105 -12.45 -13.36 13.97
C ASP A 105 -11.77 -13.15 12.60
N MET A 106 -12.10 -13.96 11.60
CA MET A 106 -11.59 -13.81 10.24
C MET A 106 -12.04 -12.48 9.62
N PHE A 107 -13.29 -12.08 9.85
CA PHE A 107 -13.80 -10.79 9.38
C PHE A 107 -13.08 -9.61 10.05
N GLN A 108 -12.87 -9.66 11.37
CA GLN A 108 -12.13 -8.63 12.10
C GLN A 108 -10.68 -8.50 11.59
N ASN A 109 -10.02 -9.63 11.36
CA ASN A 109 -8.68 -9.68 10.81
C ASN A 109 -8.62 -9.08 9.39
N MET A 110 -9.62 -9.36 8.56
CA MET A 110 -9.74 -8.75 7.23
C MET A 110 -9.84 -7.23 7.33
N ILE A 111 -10.70 -6.70 8.22
CA ILE A 111 -10.85 -5.25 8.40
C ILE A 111 -9.53 -4.61 8.86
N ALA A 112 -8.84 -5.22 9.83
CA ALA A 112 -7.54 -4.75 10.27
C ALA A 112 -6.51 -4.75 9.13
N ALA A 113 -6.46 -5.84 8.34
CA ALA A 113 -5.56 -5.94 7.19
C ALA A 113 -5.87 -4.88 6.10
N ILE A 114 -7.14 -4.55 5.86
CA ILE A 114 -7.53 -3.48 4.93
C ILE A 114 -6.98 -2.13 5.42
N GLN A 115 -7.12 -1.83 6.70
CA GLN A 115 -6.60 -0.58 7.29
C GLN A 115 -5.08 -0.50 7.14
N ASP A 116 -4.37 -1.53 7.57
CA ASP A 116 -2.91 -1.58 7.54
C ASP A 116 -2.37 -1.49 6.10
N GLU A 117 -2.89 -2.29 5.18
CA GLU A 117 -2.41 -2.31 3.80
C GLU A 117 -2.73 -1.02 3.05
N THR A 118 -3.86 -0.38 3.33
CA THR A 118 -4.20 0.92 2.73
C THR A 118 -3.20 1.98 3.18
N ILE A 119 -2.91 2.08 4.47
CA ILE A 119 -1.93 3.03 5.00
C ILE A 119 -0.55 2.75 4.42
N MET A 120 -0.12 1.48 4.44
CA MET A 120 1.17 1.08 3.87
C MET A 120 1.31 1.45 2.39
N ALA A 121 0.26 1.23 1.60
CA ALA A 121 0.27 1.55 0.17
C ALA A 121 0.37 3.06 -0.08
N LEU A 122 -0.35 3.87 0.70
CA LEU A 122 -0.29 5.33 0.62
C LEU A 122 1.12 5.87 0.89
N TYR A 123 1.80 5.32 1.88
CA TYR A 123 3.15 5.75 2.22
C TYR A 123 4.23 5.26 1.24
N LYS A 124 4.04 4.12 0.59
CA LYS A 124 4.98 3.58 -0.43
C LYS A 124 5.01 4.38 -1.72
N ILE A 125 3.93 5.05 -2.09
CA ILE A 125 3.84 5.79 -3.35
C ILE A 125 4.87 6.91 -3.44
N ARG A 126 5.22 7.58 -2.35
CA ARG A 126 6.27 8.61 -2.35
C ARG A 126 7.61 8.08 -2.85
N ALA A 127 8.02 6.90 -2.38
CA ALA A 127 9.30 6.32 -2.76
C ALA A 127 9.41 6.07 -4.27
N GLN A 128 8.31 5.68 -4.91
CA GLN A 128 8.25 5.46 -6.36
C GLN A 128 8.24 6.77 -7.14
N LEU A 129 7.45 7.76 -6.71
CA LEU A 129 7.39 9.07 -7.37
C LEU A 129 8.72 9.83 -7.30
N ILE A 130 9.42 9.78 -6.17
CA ILE A 130 10.74 10.39 -6.02
C ILE A 130 11.76 9.71 -6.93
N GLN A 131 11.75 8.37 -7.01
CA GLN A 131 12.64 7.63 -7.90
C GLN A 131 12.38 7.93 -9.39
N GLU A 132 11.12 8.16 -9.80
CA GLU A 132 10.81 8.57 -11.17
C GLU A 132 11.22 9.99 -11.48
N ILE A 133 11.15 10.92 -10.51
CA ILE A 133 11.58 12.32 -10.68
C ILE A 133 13.11 12.44 -10.67
N GLU A 134 13.84 11.62 -9.92
CA GLU A 134 15.29 11.60 -9.83
C GLU A 134 15.98 10.86 -10.98
N GLN A 135 15.25 10.08 -11.78
CA GLN A 135 15.81 9.48 -12.99
C GLN A 135 15.84 10.55 -14.10
N PRO A 136 17.03 10.99 -14.56
CA PRO A 136 17.09 11.89 -15.71
C PRO A 136 16.44 11.22 -16.92
N VAL A 137 15.63 11.97 -17.66
CA VAL A 137 14.88 11.52 -18.85
C VAL A 137 15.89 11.29 -19.99
N ASP A 138 16.63 10.19 -19.93
CA ASP A 138 17.67 9.83 -20.91
C ASP A 138 17.11 9.03 -22.09
N HIS A 139 15.81 9.12 -22.38
CA HIS A 139 15.19 8.36 -23.46
C HIS A 139 14.73 9.19 -24.67
N LEU A 140 15.18 10.45 -24.83
CA LEU A 140 14.83 11.26 -26.01
C LEU A 140 15.94 11.43 -27.04
N GLU A 141 17.12 10.83 -26.89
CA GLU A 141 18.20 10.92 -27.89
C GLU A 141 18.16 9.82 -28.98
N GLY A 142 17.12 9.02 -29.09
CA GLY A 142 17.02 7.93 -30.06
C GLY A 142 15.95 8.07 -31.16
N ALA A 143 15.11 9.10 -31.13
CA ALA A 143 14.08 9.30 -32.14
C ALA A 143 14.62 10.06 -33.36
N GLN A 144 15.44 9.41 -34.17
CA GLN A 144 15.69 9.90 -35.56
C GLN A 144 14.42 9.63 -36.37
N SER A 145 13.73 10.71 -36.74
CA SER A 145 12.63 10.65 -37.69
C SER A 145 13.18 10.25 -39.08
N HIS A 146 12.99 9.00 -39.43
CA HIS A 146 13.22 8.54 -40.81
C HIS A 146 11.98 8.95 -41.61
N HIS A 147 12.04 10.14 -42.20
CA HIS A 147 11.15 10.58 -43.28
C HIS A 147 11.72 9.96 -44.58
N GLU A 148 11.22 8.81 -45.00
CA GLU A 148 11.41 8.35 -46.35
C GLU A 148 10.47 9.15 -47.27
N ASP A 149 11.05 10.00 -48.11
CA ASP A 149 10.39 10.64 -49.25
C ASP A 149 9.95 9.56 -50.26
N VAL A 150 8.65 9.30 -50.34
CA VAL A 150 8.03 8.52 -51.42
C VAL A 150 7.04 9.45 -52.14
N LEU A 151 7.55 10.25 -53.06
CA LEU A 151 6.76 10.81 -54.16
C LEU A 151 7.66 11.02 -55.37
N GLU A 152 7.88 9.99 -56.16
CA GLU A 152 8.20 10.15 -57.61
C GLU A 152 6.88 10.02 -58.40
N PRO A 153 6.53 11.02 -59.25
CA PRO A 153 5.40 10.85 -60.18
C PRO A 153 5.81 10.05 -61.39
N GLN A 154 5.15 8.89 -61.61
CA GLN A 154 5.26 8.15 -62.84
C GLN A 154 4.56 8.91 -63.99
N ASN A 155 5.34 9.34 -64.97
CA ASN A 155 4.87 9.78 -66.28
C ASN A 155 4.26 8.57 -67.01
N ILE A 156 3.04 8.76 -67.46
CA ILE A 156 2.38 7.85 -68.40
C ILE A 156 2.34 8.58 -69.74
N ASP A 157 3.04 8.07 -70.75
CA ASP A 157 2.78 8.26 -72.15
C ASP A 157 1.77 7.23 -72.66
#